data_84032b5b7d394efda94e66393b7abc5d
#
_entry.id   84032b5b7d394efda94e66393b7abc5d
#
_cell.length_a   1.000
_cell.length_b   1.000
_cell.length_c   1.000
_cell.angle_alpha   90.00
_cell.angle_beta   90.00
_cell.angle_gamma   90.00
#
_symmetry.space_group_name_H-M   'P 1'
#
loop_
_entity.id
_entity.type
_entity.pdbx_description
1 polymer ?
#
loop_
_entity_poly.entity_id
_entity_poly.type
_entity_poly.pdbx_seq_one_letter_code
_entity_poly.pdbx_strand_id
1 'polypeptide(L)'
;MSPYDIRFTKEAAKDFRKLTPKLRKKLRDILSETISQDPQCGKRLIGELSGYWSFRLSYRDRIVYSIDEHSKTVFIHRTKTHYGE
;
A
#
# COMPACT_ATOMS: atom_id res chain seq x y z
N MET A 1 -4.21 5.65 20.23
CA MET A 1 -4.44 6.39 18.98
C MET A 1 -5.18 5.51 17.99
N SER A 2 -6.07 6.13 17.25
CA SER A 2 -6.84 5.38 16.26
C SER A 2 -5.96 5.02 15.06
N PRO A 3 -6.07 3.82 14.54
CA PRO A 3 -5.37 3.47 13.32
C PRO A 3 -5.94 4.25 12.14
N TYR A 4 -5.14 4.35 11.08
CA TYR A 4 -5.61 4.98 9.86
C TYR A 4 -6.58 4.07 9.13
N ASP A 5 -7.57 4.68 8.48
CA ASP A 5 -8.45 3.93 7.60
C ASP A 5 -7.70 3.54 6.33
N ILE A 6 -8.03 2.39 5.77
CA ILE A 6 -7.41 1.92 4.54
C ILE A 6 -8.45 1.93 3.44
N ARG A 7 -8.14 2.57 2.33
CA ARG A 7 -9.02 2.63 1.16
C ARG A 7 -8.25 2.19 -0.07
N PHE A 8 -8.89 1.40 -0.91
CA PHE A 8 -8.30 0.95 -2.16
C PHE A 8 -8.82 1.82 -3.31
N THR A 9 -7.91 2.24 -4.19
CA THR A 9 -8.34 2.83 -5.45
C THR A 9 -8.82 1.71 -6.36
N LYS A 10 -9.45 2.09 -7.47
CA LYS A 10 -9.92 1.13 -8.46
C LYS A 10 -8.78 0.26 -8.97
N GLU A 11 -7.63 0.89 -9.25
CA GLU A 11 -6.45 0.17 -9.74
C GLU A 11 -5.94 -0.82 -8.70
N ALA A 12 -5.88 -0.39 -7.45
CA ALA A 12 -5.40 -1.26 -6.39
C ALA A 12 -6.34 -2.45 -6.19
N ALA A 13 -7.64 -2.23 -6.31
CA ALA A 13 -8.60 -3.31 -6.17
C ALA A 13 -8.43 -4.35 -7.28
N LYS A 14 -8.15 -3.89 -8.50
CA LYS A 14 -7.87 -4.80 -9.62
C LYS A 14 -6.62 -5.60 -9.36
N ASP A 15 -5.57 -4.93 -8.89
CA ASP A 15 -4.31 -5.61 -8.56
C ASP A 15 -4.54 -6.69 -7.50
N PHE A 16 -5.32 -6.34 -6.48
CA PHE A 16 -5.60 -7.24 -5.37
C PHE A 16 -6.23 -8.55 -5.86
N ARG A 17 -7.17 -8.44 -6.80
CA ARG A 17 -7.84 -9.63 -7.34
C ARG A 17 -6.87 -10.55 -8.08
N LYS A 18 -5.78 -10.00 -8.61
CA LYS A 18 -4.80 -10.79 -9.37
C LYS A 18 -3.76 -11.43 -8.48
N LEU A 19 -3.71 -11.08 -7.22
CA LEU A 19 -2.77 -11.69 -6.29
C LEU A 19 -3.22 -13.09 -5.93
N THR A 20 -2.24 -13.94 -5.60
CA THR A 20 -2.56 -15.28 -5.10
C THR A 20 -3.25 -15.15 -3.74
N PRO A 21 -4.00 -16.16 -3.31
CA PRO A 21 -4.62 -16.12 -1.98
C PRO A 21 -3.62 -15.87 -0.86
N LYS A 22 -2.43 -16.44 -0.98
CA LYS A 22 -1.37 -16.26 0.01
C LYS A 22 -0.94 -14.79 0.08
N LEU A 23 -0.76 -14.17 -1.07
CA LEU A 23 -0.35 -12.76 -1.10
C LEU A 23 -1.47 -11.84 -0.67
N ARG A 24 -2.72 -12.18 -0.99
CA ARG A 24 -3.85 -11.38 -0.52
C ARG A 24 -3.93 -11.36 1.00
N LYS A 25 -3.70 -12.52 1.61
CA LYS A 25 -3.71 -12.59 3.07
C LYS A 25 -2.55 -11.79 3.65
N LYS A 26 -1.37 -11.92 3.05
CA LYS A 26 -0.20 -11.18 3.50
C LYS A 26 -0.43 -9.67 3.39
N LEU A 27 -1.02 -9.24 2.28
CA LEU A 27 -1.34 -7.83 2.09
C LEU A 27 -2.29 -7.32 3.15
N ARG A 28 -3.38 -8.06 3.42
CA ARG A 28 -4.33 -7.65 4.44
C ARG A 28 -3.66 -7.53 5.81
N ASP A 29 -2.79 -8.48 6.14
CA ASP A 29 -2.08 -8.45 7.42
C ASP A 29 -1.17 -7.24 7.50
N ILE A 30 -0.43 -6.94 6.43
CA ILE A 30 0.45 -5.78 6.40
C ILE A 30 -0.35 -4.49 6.56
N LEU A 31 -1.47 -4.39 5.87
CA LEU A 31 -2.29 -3.18 5.94
C LEU A 31 -2.88 -2.98 7.33
N SER A 32 -3.41 -4.03 7.94
CA SER A 32 -4.08 -3.88 9.23
C SER A 32 -3.11 -3.81 10.41
N GLU A 33 -1.98 -4.51 10.33
CA GLU A 33 -1.07 -4.60 11.47
C GLU A 33 0.12 -3.67 11.39
N THR A 34 0.46 -3.21 10.21
CA THR A 34 1.66 -2.39 10.02
C THR A 34 1.33 -1.02 9.47
N ILE A 35 0.75 -0.96 8.27
CA ILE A 35 0.54 0.32 7.61
C ILE A 35 -0.53 1.16 8.28
N SER A 36 -1.63 0.55 8.72
CA SER A 36 -2.68 1.33 9.38
C SER A 36 -2.21 1.89 10.71
N GLN A 37 -1.28 1.22 11.36
CA GLN A 37 -0.76 1.66 12.66
C GLN A 37 0.31 2.74 12.49
N ASP A 38 1.13 2.62 11.45
CA ASP A 38 2.21 3.57 11.20
C ASP A 38 2.44 3.66 9.69
N PRO A 39 1.65 4.48 9.00
CA PRO A 39 1.77 4.53 7.53
C PRO A 39 3.10 5.10 7.04
N GLN A 40 3.86 5.76 7.91
CA GLN A 40 5.17 6.28 7.53
C GLN A 40 6.27 5.24 7.65
N CYS A 41 5.91 3.98 7.92
CA CYS A 41 6.89 2.91 8.03
C CYS A 41 7.45 2.49 6.67
N GLY A 42 6.78 2.85 5.58
CA GLY A 42 7.26 2.52 4.26
C GLY A 42 8.35 3.47 3.78
N LYS A 43 8.73 3.31 2.52
CA LYS A 43 9.75 4.14 1.91
C LYS A 43 9.09 5.28 1.14
N ARG A 44 9.50 6.50 1.44
CA ARG A 44 9.03 7.67 0.69
C ARG A 44 9.59 7.64 -0.72
N LEU A 45 8.73 7.89 -1.68
CA LEU A 45 9.16 7.96 -3.07
C LEU A 45 9.46 9.42 -3.41
N ILE A 46 10.35 9.61 -4.37
CA ILE A 46 10.79 10.95 -4.77
C ILE A 46 10.57 11.12 -6.27
N GLY A 47 10.81 12.34 -6.76
CA GLY A 47 10.64 12.63 -8.18
C GLY A 47 9.18 12.70 -8.55
N GLU A 48 8.82 12.06 -9.65
CA GLU A 48 7.46 12.10 -10.15
C GLU A 48 6.48 11.40 -9.23
N LEU A 49 6.98 10.54 -8.35
CA LEU A 49 6.15 9.82 -7.39
C LEU A 49 6.20 10.45 -6.00
N SER A 50 6.65 11.69 -5.94
CA SER A 50 6.67 12.43 -4.68
C SER A 50 5.27 12.50 -4.08
N GLY A 51 5.17 12.22 -2.80
CA GLY A 51 3.88 12.16 -2.13
C GLY A 51 3.36 10.75 -1.96
N TYR A 52 4.03 9.79 -2.56
CA TYR A 52 3.68 8.37 -2.42
C TYR A 52 4.70 7.65 -1.58
N TRP A 53 4.28 6.49 -1.07
CA TRP A 53 5.11 5.63 -0.25
C TRP A 53 5.06 4.23 -0.83
N SER A 54 6.07 3.43 -0.56
CA SER A 54 6.05 2.03 -0.97
C SER A 54 6.42 1.14 0.20
N PHE A 55 5.86 -0.07 0.18
CA PHE A 55 6.14 -1.09 1.18
C PHE A 55 6.22 -2.42 0.44
N ARG A 56 7.25 -3.20 0.73
CA ARG A 56 7.43 -4.47 0.02
C ARG A 56 6.35 -5.47 0.40
N LEU A 57 5.69 -6.02 -0.60
CA LEU A 57 4.71 -7.08 -0.40
C LEU A 57 5.36 -8.44 -0.64
N SER A 58 6.13 -8.56 -1.71
CA SER A 58 6.81 -9.79 -2.04
C SER A 58 8.10 -9.44 -2.77
N TYR A 59 8.80 -10.47 -3.24
CA TYR A 59 10.03 -10.26 -4.00
C TYR A 59 9.82 -9.30 -5.18
N ARG A 60 8.66 -9.41 -5.84
CA ARG A 60 8.39 -8.60 -7.03
C ARG A 60 7.42 -7.45 -6.82
N ASP A 61 6.54 -7.60 -5.86
CA ASP A 61 5.41 -6.68 -5.73
C ASP A 61 5.61 -5.71 -4.58
N ARG A 62 5.13 -4.50 -4.80
CA ARG A 62 5.17 -3.45 -3.78
C ARG A 62 3.80 -2.86 -3.61
N ILE A 63 3.52 -2.43 -2.41
CA ILE A 63 2.31 -1.67 -2.11
C ILE A 63 2.68 -0.21 -2.28
N VAL A 64 1.98 0.49 -3.18
CA VAL A 64 2.18 1.92 -3.36
C VAL A 64 0.97 2.64 -2.78
N TYR A 65 1.21 3.55 -1.88
CA TYR A 65 0.12 4.21 -1.16
C TYR A 65 0.45 5.67 -0.88
N SER A 66 -0.59 6.43 -0.56
CA SER A 66 -0.44 7.81 -0.10
C SER A 66 -1.17 7.96 1.23
N ILE A 67 -0.80 9.01 1.97
CA ILE A 67 -1.34 9.23 3.30
C ILE A 67 -2.05 10.58 3.32
N ASP A 68 -3.31 10.57 3.74
CA ASP A 68 -4.04 11.80 3.99
C ASP A 68 -4.11 12.00 5.50
N GLU A 69 -3.24 12.86 6.01
CA GLU A 69 -3.15 13.11 7.45
C GLU A 69 -4.41 13.80 7.97
N HIS A 70 -5.06 14.58 7.14
CA HIS A 70 -6.24 15.31 7.58
C HIS A 70 -7.39 14.36 7.91
N SER A 71 -7.64 13.40 7.04
CA SER A 71 -8.71 12.42 7.25
C SER A 71 -8.21 11.14 7.89
N LYS A 72 -6.91 11.05 8.17
CA LYS A 72 -6.30 9.83 8.73
C LYS A 72 -6.63 8.61 7.88
N THR A 73 -6.42 8.75 6.58
CA THR A 73 -6.72 7.70 5.61
C THR A 73 -5.49 7.38 4.77
N VAL A 74 -5.28 6.10 4.54
CA VAL A 74 -4.25 5.62 3.63
C VAL A 74 -4.93 5.11 2.38
N PHE A 75 -4.54 5.67 1.23
CA PHE A 75 -5.07 5.25 -0.06
C PHE A 75 -4.08 4.32 -0.74
N ILE A 76 -4.52 3.11 -1.02
CA ILE A 76 -3.68 2.11 -1.69
C ILE A 76 -3.88 2.27 -3.18
N HIS A 77 -2.81 2.62 -3.88
CA HIS A 77 -2.86 2.90 -5.33
C HIS A 77 -2.49 1.70 -6.17
N ARG A 78 -1.51 0.92 -5.73
CA ARG A 78 -1.09 -0.29 -6.44
C ARG A 78 -0.69 -1.34 -5.41
N THR A 79 -0.93 -2.60 -5.74
CA THR A 79 -0.51 -3.70 -4.89
C THR A 79 0.23 -4.78 -5.67
N LYS A 80 0.33 -4.61 -6.98
CA LYS A 80 1.04 -5.54 -7.84
C LYS A 80 1.77 -4.73 -8.89
N THR A 81 2.99 -4.33 -8.57
CA THR A 81 3.78 -3.48 -9.45
C THR A 81 5.10 -4.16 -9.77
N HIS A 82 5.56 -3.96 -11.00
CA HIS A 82 6.83 -4.50 -11.46
C HIS A 82 7.74 -3.34 -11.78
N TYR A 83 8.42 -2.85 -10.76
CA TYR A 83 9.39 -1.79 -11.00
C TYR A 83 10.61 -2.38 -11.66
N GLY A 84 11.16 -1.67 -12.60
CA GLY A 84 12.37 -2.09 -13.27
C GLY A 84 12.12 -2.97 -14.48
N GLU A 85 10.91 -3.13 -14.85
CA GLU A 85 10.56 -3.89 -16.05
C GLU A 85 10.90 -3.14 -17.31
#